data_2cb24916df7359dbf2b9ef76dcf0e6e4
#
_entry.id   2cb24916df7359dbf2b9ef76dcf0e6e4
#
_cell.length_a   1.000
_cell.length_b   1.000
_cell.length_c   1.000
_cell.angle_alpha   90.00
_cell.angle_beta   90.00
_cell.angle_gamma   90.00
#
_symmetry.space_group_name_H-M   'P 1'
#
loop_
_entity.id
_entity.type
_entity.pdbx_description
1 polymer ?
#
loop_
_entity_poly.entity_id
_entity_poly.type
_entity_poly.pdbx_seq_one_letter_code
_entity_poly.pdbx_strand_id
1 'polypeptide(L)'
;MKNLKYGFSQKYNVQTEKIAGAEALIRWRKQDGSMVSPGAFIPLFERDGLITRLDEYVFKKVCQIQKERLTQGKPFFPISINLSRASLHHEGLVENYTRIVKENNIPFDCVPIELTESAAMYSIQIKAL
;
A
#
# COMPACT_ATOMS: atom_id res chain seq x y z
N MET A 1 -1.54 13.35 9.68
CA MET A 1 -1.22 12.98 8.29
C MET A 1 -1.66 13.99 7.24
N LYS A 2 -1.83 15.24 7.63
CA LYS A 2 -2.32 16.30 6.72
C LYS A 2 -1.42 16.53 5.50
N ASN A 3 -0.09 16.35 5.67
CA ASN A 3 0.87 16.61 4.60
C ASN A 3 1.26 15.37 3.80
N LEU A 4 0.69 14.21 4.15
CA LEU A 4 0.95 12.97 3.43
C LEU A 4 -0.01 12.83 2.26
N LYS A 5 0.56 12.60 1.10
CA LYS A 5 -0.18 12.31 -0.12
C LYS A 5 0.20 10.93 -0.61
N TYR A 6 -0.72 10.26 -1.27
CA TYR A 6 -0.42 9.03 -1.97
C TYR A 6 -0.50 9.28 -3.47
N GLY A 7 0.34 8.60 -4.19
CA GLY A 7 0.34 8.61 -5.63
C GLY A 7 0.39 7.19 -6.17
N PHE A 8 0.33 7.04 -7.47
CA PHE A 8 0.35 5.74 -8.11
C PHE A 8 1.44 5.67 -9.16
N SER A 9 2.18 4.56 -9.15
CA SER A 9 3.07 4.20 -10.25
C SER A 9 2.37 3.11 -11.06
N GLN A 10 2.21 3.34 -12.36
CA GLN A 10 1.51 2.40 -13.25
C GLN A 10 2.43 1.26 -13.65
N LYS A 11 1.88 0.04 -13.65
CA LYS A 11 2.53 -1.15 -14.20
C LYS A 11 1.93 -1.43 -15.57
N TYR A 12 2.78 -1.52 -16.56
CA TYR A 12 2.37 -1.59 -17.95
C TYR A 12 2.64 -2.98 -18.52
N ASN A 13 1.68 -3.54 -19.23
CA ASN A 13 1.85 -4.83 -19.92
C ASN A 13 2.37 -4.55 -21.33
N VAL A 14 3.61 -4.93 -21.58
CA VAL A 14 4.31 -4.67 -22.84
C VAL A 14 3.63 -5.39 -24.02
N GLN A 15 3.07 -6.57 -23.79
CA GLN A 15 2.45 -7.36 -24.84
C GLN A 15 1.11 -6.79 -25.31
N THR A 16 0.30 -6.29 -24.37
CA THR A 16 -1.04 -5.77 -24.68
C THR A 16 -1.08 -4.26 -24.80
N GLU A 17 0.00 -3.58 -24.45
CA GLU A 17 0.09 -2.13 -24.40
C GLU A 17 -0.98 -1.49 -23.50
N LYS A 18 -1.43 -2.22 -22.46
CA LYS A 18 -2.43 -1.76 -21.51
C LYS A 18 -1.86 -1.73 -20.11
N ILE A 19 -2.45 -0.91 -19.24
CA ILE A 19 -2.07 -0.87 -17.83
C ILE A 19 -2.45 -2.22 -17.21
N ALA A 20 -1.43 -2.93 -16.68
CA ALA A 20 -1.63 -4.22 -16.01
C ALA A 20 -1.91 -4.04 -14.52
N GLY A 21 -1.60 -2.88 -13.95
CA GLY A 21 -1.81 -2.61 -12.55
C GLY A 21 -1.21 -1.28 -12.16
N ALA A 22 -1.24 -0.99 -10.88
CA ALA A 22 -0.61 0.19 -10.31
C ALA A 22 -0.04 -0.15 -8.94
N GLU A 23 0.85 0.67 -8.48
CA GLU A 23 1.41 0.59 -7.13
C GLU A 23 1.12 1.90 -6.41
N ALA A 24 0.56 1.80 -5.20
CA ALA A 24 0.31 2.97 -4.37
C ALA A 24 1.60 3.36 -3.66
N LEU A 25 1.98 4.60 -3.83
CA LEU A 25 3.20 5.14 -3.23
C LEU A 25 2.86 6.31 -2.32
N ILE A 26 3.54 6.37 -1.18
CA ILE A 26 3.36 7.47 -0.24
C ILE A 26 4.26 8.63 -0.64
N ARG A 27 3.69 9.84 -0.56
CA ARG A 27 4.42 11.08 -0.77
C ARG A 27 4.16 12.02 0.40
N TRP A 28 5.23 12.60 0.91
CA TRP A 28 5.10 13.63 1.94
C TRP A 28 5.50 14.98 1.35
N ARG A 29 4.50 15.86 1.21
CA ARG A 29 4.71 17.22 0.73
C ARG A 29 4.66 18.18 1.91
N LYS A 30 5.70 19.01 2.05
CA LYS A 30 5.71 20.07 3.04
C LYS A 30 4.88 21.25 2.57
N GLN A 31 4.61 22.19 3.51
CA GLN A 31 3.82 23.37 3.19
C GLN A 31 4.45 24.26 2.12
N ASP A 32 5.79 24.27 2.03
CA ASP A 32 6.52 25.03 1.03
C ASP A 32 6.51 24.35 -0.35
N GLY A 33 5.86 23.22 -0.49
CA GLY A 33 5.78 22.46 -1.73
C GLY A 33 6.88 21.45 -1.95
N SER A 34 7.92 21.45 -1.10
CA SER A 34 9.01 20.49 -1.24
C SER A 34 8.56 19.08 -0.81
N MET A 35 9.21 18.07 -1.38
CA MET A 35 8.89 16.67 -1.11
C MET A 35 9.94 16.07 -0.19
N VAL A 36 9.47 15.33 0.82
CA VAL A 36 10.36 14.53 1.68
C VAL A 36 10.43 13.14 1.09
N SER A 37 11.64 12.63 0.88
CA SER A 37 11.81 11.30 0.32
C SER A 37 11.36 10.22 1.32
N PRO A 38 10.84 9.07 0.84
CA PRO A 38 10.49 7.95 1.73
C PRO A 38 11.66 7.49 2.58
N GLY A 39 12.89 7.50 2.04
CA GLY A 39 14.07 7.14 2.80
C GLY A 39 14.33 8.04 4.01
N ALA A 40 13.81 9.26 3.99
CA ALA A 40 13.94 10.20 5.10
C ALA A 40 12.81 10.05 6.12
N PHE A 41 11.55 9.85 5.71
CA PHE A 41 10.44 9.83 6.67
C PHE A 41 10.04 8.44 7.14
N ILE A 42 10.21 7.39 6.33
CA ILE A 42 9.83 6.03 6.73
C ILE A 42 10.56 5.58 8.00
N PRO A 43 11.90 5.75 8.12
CA PRO A 43 12.58 5.39 9.36
C PRO A 43 12.04 6.12 10.60
N LEU A 44 11.65 7.38 10.45
CA LEU A 44 11.03 8.13 11.55
C LEU A 44 9.71 7.50 11.98
N PHE A 45 8.86 7.14 11.03
CA PHE A 45 7.58 6.50 11.31
C PHE A 45 7.78 5.12 11.94
N GLU A 46 8.78 4.37 11.49
CA GLU A 46 9.11 3.08 12.09
C GLU A 46 9.56 3.25 13.54
N ARG A 47 10.44 4.21 13.81
CA ARG A 47 10.96 4.48 15.15
C ARG A 47 9.85 4.88 16.12
N ASP A 48 8.90 5.69 15.66
CA ASP A 48 7.82 6.20 16.50
C ASP A 48 6.61 5.26 16.56
N GLY A 49 6.67 4.11 15.87
CA GLY A 49 5.58 3.15 15.84
C GLY A 49 4.38 3.59 15.01
N LEU A 50 4.54 4.62 14.20
CA LEU A 50 3.44 5.17 13.38
C LEU A 50 3.33 4.49 12.02
N ILE A 51 4.31 3.67 11.64
CA ILE A 51 4.33 3.06 10.32
C ILE A 51 3.14 2.10 10.10
N THR A 52 2.70 1.41 11.15
CA THR A 52 1.54 0.51 11.05
C THR A 52 0.27 1.28 10.74
N ARG A 53 0.10 2.46 11.31
CA ARG A 53 -1.03 3.34 11.02
C ARG A 53 -0.97 3.89 9.61
N LEU A 54 0.23 4.22 9.14
CA LEU A 54 0.43 4.72 7.79
C LEU A 54 0.07 3.63 6.77
N ASP A 55 0.57 2.41 6.97
CA ASP A 55 0.26 1.28 6.10
C ASP A 55 -1.25 1.02 6.04
N GLU A 56 -1.92 1.01 7.19
CA GLU A 56 -3.36 0.79 7.25
C GLU A 56 -4.13 1.92 6.55
N TYR A 57 -3.68 3.16 6.74
CA TYR A 57 -4.30 4.30 6.08
C TYR A 57 -4.25 4.16 4.56
N VAL A 58 -3.07 3.80 4.03
CA VAL A 58 -2.90 3.59 2.59
C VAL A 58 -3.78 2.45 2.10
N PHE A 59 -3.80 1.33 2.84
CA PHE A 59 -4.62 0.19 2.48
C PHE A 59 -6.10 0.56 2.40
N LYS A 60 -6.60 1.27 3.40
CA LYS A 60 -7.99 1.72 3.40
C LYS A 60 -8.31 2.62 2.22
N LYS A 61 -7.40 3.54 1.90
CA LYS A 61 -7.61 4.47 0.78
C LYS A 61 -7.62 3.75 -0.55
N VAL A 62 -6.73 2.80 -0.76
CA VAL A 62 -6.69 2.01 -1.99
C VAL A 62 -7.94 1.15 -2.12
N CYS A 63 -8.40 0.54 -1.03
CA CYS A 63 -9.65 -0.22 -1.05
C CYS A 63 -10.84 0.65 -1.43
N GLN A 64 -10.91 1.87 -0.93
CA GLN A 64 -11.97 2.82 -1.30
C GLN A 64 -11.90 3.19 -2.79
N ILE A 65 -10.71 3.44 -3.31
CA ILE A 65 -10.50 3.75 -4.72
C ILE A 65 -10.96 2.58 -5.59
N GLN A 66 -10.58 1.35 -5.24
CA GLN A 66 -10.99 0.18 -6.00
C GLN A 66 -12.50 -0.04 -5.94
N LYS A 67 -13.12 0.19 -4.78
CA LYS A 67 -14.57 0.15 -4.66
C LYS A 67 -15.25 1.13 -5.61
N GLU A 68 -14.78 2.37 -5.64
CA GLU A 68 -15.32 3.39 -6.53
C GLU A 68 -15.14 3.02 -8.00
N ARG A 69 -13.97 2.52 -8.36
CA ARG A 69 -13.68 2.09 -9.73
C ARG A 69 -14.61 0.97 -10.19
N LEU A 70 -14.82 -0.04 -9.33
CA LEU A 70 -15.72 -1.15 -9.64
C LEU A 70 -17.18 -0.67 -9.76
N THR A 71 -17.59 0.21 -8.87
CA THR A 71 -18.94 0.78 -8.90
C THR A 71 -19.19 1.58 -10.18
N GLN A 72 -18.17 2.27 -10.68
CA GLN A 72 -18.24 3.05 -11.90
C GLN A 72 -18.06 2.20 -13.17
N GLY A 73 -17.85 0.89 -13.02
CA GLY A 73 -17.64 0.00 -14.17
C GLY A 73 -16.34 0.20 -14.90
N LYS A 74 -15.33 0.76 -14.24
CA LYS A 74 -14.02 0.97 -14.86
C LYS A 74 -13.29 -0.35 -15.05
N PRO A 75 -12.38 -0.44 -16.04
CA PRO A 75 -11.60 -1.67 -16.25
C PRO A 75 -10.85 -2.08 -15.00
N PHE A 76 -10.83 -3.38 -14.72
CA PHE A 76 -10.14 -3.93 -13.57
C PHE A 76 -8.63 -3.93 -13.79
N PHE A 77 -7.91 -3.44 -12.82
CA PHE A 77 -6.49 -3.73 -12.63
C PHE A 77 -6.17 -3.65 -11.14
N PRO A 78 -5.24 -4.48 -10.65
CA PRO A 78 -4.88 -4.43 -9.24
C PRO A 78 -4.07 -3.17 -8.91
N ILE A 79 -4.26 -2.66 -7.70
CA ILE A 79 -3.44 -1.59 -7.15
C ILE A 79 -2.74 -2.15 -5.91
N SER A 80 -1.44 -2.38 -6.02
CA SER A 80 -0.67 -2.95 -4.91
C SER A 80 -0.31 -1.89 -3.88
N ILE A 81 -0.17 -2.33 -2.64
CA ILE A 81 0.32 -1.48 -1.55
C ILE A 81 1.59 -2.10 -0.98
N ASN A 82 2.42 -1.26 -0.39
CA ASN A 82 3.60 -1.71 0.33
C ASN A 82 3.27 -1.90 1.80
N LEU A 83 3.76 -3.00 2.37
CA LEU A 83 3.59 -3.31 3.78
C LEU A 83 4.94 -3.28 4.46
N SER A 84 5.05 -2.57 5.57
CA SER A 84 6.28 -2.49 6.34
C SER A 84 6.49 -3.76 7.17
N ARG A 85 7.72 -3.97 7.60
CA ARG A 85 8.06 -5.06 8.50
C ARG A 85 7.28 -4.98 9.81
N ALA A 86 7.14 -3.78 10.36
CA ALA A 86 6.40 -3.57 11.61
C ALA A 86 4.93 -4.00 11.46
N SER A 87 4.31 -3.67 10.32
CA SER A 87 2.93 -4.09 10.05
C SER A 87 2.82 -5.60 9.91
N LEU A 88 3.82 -6.23 9.29
CA LEU A 88 3.85 -7.68 9.12
C LEU A 88 3.79 -8.42 10.47
N HIS A 89 4.40 -7.84 11.49
CA HIS A 89 4.42 -8.41 12.84
C HIS A 89 3.29 -7.92 13.74
N HIS A 90 2.47 -7.00 13.25
CA HIS A 90 1.39 -6.43 14.06
C HIS A 90 0.31 -7.48 14.28
N GLU A 91 -0.05 -7.70 15.54
CA GLU A 91 -1.11 -8.64 15.89
C GLU A 91 -2.44 -8.20 15.30
N GLY A 92 -3.18 -9.15 14.75
CA GLY A 92 -4.48 -8.87 14.15
C GLY A 92 -4.41 -8.26 12.75
N LEU A 93 -3.24 -8.25 12.12
CA LEU A 93 -3.10 -7.68 10.78
C LEU A 93 -4.03 -8.34 9.76
N VAL A 94 -4.00 -9.66 9.68
CA VAL A 94 -4.80 -10.41 8.69
C VAL A 94 -6.29 -10.16 8.89
N GLU A 95 -6.75 -10.24 10.14
CA GLU A 95 -8.16 -10.03 10.47
C GLU A 95 -8.60 -8.60 10.13
N ASN A 96 -7.77 -7.62 10.46
CA ASN A 96 -8.10 -6.22 10.22
C ASN A 96 -8.15 -5.90 8.72
N TYR A 97 -7.15 -6.34 7.97
CA TYR A 97 -7.09 -6.09 6.53
C TYR A 97 -8.19 -6.85 5.79
N THR A 98 -8.48 -8.08 6.21
CA THR A 98 -9.58 -8.86 5.68
C THR A 98 -10.92 -8.15 5.88
N ARG A 99 -11.13 -7.59 7.08
CA ARG A 99 -12.34 -6.83 7.39
C ARG A 99 -12.48 -5.60 6.49
N ILE A 100 -11.40 -4.88 6.27
CA ILE A 100 -11.41 -3.69 5.42
C ILE A 100 -11.82 -4.05 3.98
N VAL A 101 -11.25 -5.13 3.44
CA VAL A 101 -11.60 -5.61 2.09
C VAL A 101 -13.07 -5.98 2.01
N LYS A 102 -13.57 -6.72 2.99
CA LYS A 102 -14.99 -7.15 3.03
C LYS A 102 -15.94 -5.98 3.18
N GLU A 103 -15.60 -5.00 4.00
CA GLU A 103 -16.42 -3.80 4.18
C GLU A 103 -16.56 -3.00 2.88
N ASN A 104 -15.55 -3.05 2.02
CA ASN A 104 -15.58 -2.38 0.73
C ASN A 104 -16.20 -3.23 -0.38
N ASN A 105 -16.54 -4.49 -0.12
CA ASN A 105 -17.13 -5.41 -1.10
C ASN A 105 -16.27 -5.55 -2.37
N ILE A 106 -14.96 -5.62 -2.20
CA ILE A 106 -14.03 -5.80 -3.32
C ILE A 106 -13.37 -7.17 -3.25
N PRO A 107 -12.95 -7.75 -4.40
CA PRO A 107 -12.14 -8.96 -4.38
C PRO A 107 -10.78 -8.71 -3.72
N PHE A 108 -10.22 -9.73 -3.07
CA PHE A 108 -8.92 -9.62 -2.40
C PHE A 108 -7.78 -9.30 -3.37
N ASP A 109 -7.86 -9.78 -4.59
CA ASP A 109 -6.83 -9.54 -5.60
C ASP A 109 -6.85 -8.13 -6.19
N CYS A 110 -7.83 -7.29 -5.79
CA CYS A 110 -7.82 -5.88 -6.16
C CYS A 110 -6.68 -5.09 -5.54
N VAL A 111 -6.21 -5.52 -4.36
CA VAL A 111 -5.19 -4.78 -3.58
C VAL A 111 -4.12 -5.76 -3.12
N PRO A 112 -3.23 -6.19 -4.04
CA PRO A 112 -2.12 -7.06 -3.65
C PRO A 112 -1.20 -6.36 -2.66
N ILE A 113 -0.65 -7.13 -1.73
CA ILE A 113 0.26 -6.63 -0.72
C ILE A 113 1.68 -7.00 -1.12
N GLU A 114 2.54 -5.99 -1.25
CA GLU A 114 3.95 -6.17 -1.51
C GLU A 114 4.74 -5.84 -0.24
N LEU A 115 5.73 -6.66 0.08
CA LEU A 115 6.55 -6.40 1.24
C LEU A 115 7.61 -5.35 0.88
N THR A 116 7.83 -4.39 1.78
CA THR A 116 8.93 -3.45 1.62
C THR A 116 10.25 -4.20 1.67
N GLU A 117 11.33 -3.55 1.25
CA GLU A 117 12.66 -4.19 1.19
C GLU A 117 13.02 -4.87 2.52
N SER A 118 12.87 -4.18 3.66
CA SER A 118 13.18 -4.78 4.96
C SER A 118 12.24 -5.94 5.30
N ALA A 119 10.94 -5.82 5.01
CA ALA A 119 9.99 -6.90 5.25
C ALA A 119 10.25 -8.08 4.32
N ALA A 120 10.63 -7.82 3.06
CA ALA A 120 10.97 -8.88 2.11
C ALA A 120 12.19 -9.67 2.57
N MET A 121 13.21 -9.00 3.09
CA MET A 121 14.39 -9.66 3.65
C MET A 121 14.01 -10.56 4.83
N TYR A 122 13.13 -10.08 5.70
CA TYR A 122 12.63 -10.87 6.82
C TYR A 122 11.87 -12.11 6.33
N SER A 123 11.04 -11.96 5.32
CA SER A 123 10.29 -13.08 4.74
C SER A 123 11.21 -14.13 4.13
N ILE A 124 12.29 -13.70 3.48
CA ILE A 124 13.30 -14.61 2.94
C ILE A 124 13.95 -15.42 4.06
N GLN A 125 14.27 -14.79 5.17
CA GLN A 125 14.85 -15.47 6.33
C GLN A 125 13.89 -16.53 6.90
N ILE A 126 12.63 -16.21 7.02
CA ILE A 126 11.61 -17.16 7.47
C ILE A 126 11.53 -18.36 6.54
N LYS A 127 11.54 -18.11 5.23
CA LYS A 127 11.47 -19.19 4.24
C LYS A 127 12.70 -20.09 4.24
N ALA A 128 13.84 -19.57 4.64
CA ALA A 128 15.08 -20.34 4.74
C ALA A 128 15.13 -21.25 5.96
N LEU A 129 14.27 -20.99 6.93
CA LEU A 129 14.15 -21.84 8.13
C LEU A 129 13.34 -23.10 7.81
#